data_37e22bdb97d949558ea783afa08f47d3
#
_entry.id   37e22bdb97d949558ea783afa08f47d3
#
_cell.length_a   1.000
_cell.length_b   1.000
_cell.length_c   1.000
_cell.angle_alpha   90.00
_cell.angle_beta   90.00
_cell.angle_gamma   90.00
#
_symmetry.space_group_name_H-M   'P 1'
#
loop_
_entity.id
_entity.type
_entity.pdbx_description
1 polymer ?
#
loop_
_entity_poly.entity_id
_entity_poly.type
_entity_poly.pdbx_seq_one_letter_code
_entity_poly.pdbx_strand_id
1 'polypeptide(L)'
;MASRPPLAPRFPDPAAREAAIREQAAKWDANSLIILRRALLGFDTRPDFARIKAKVLYILCRTDALFPPKVAPDVIKALTAAGVEARYFELDSDLGHSSSGAEHAKWSPVLREFLAPLVARLN
;
A
#
# COMPACT_ATOMS: atom_id res chain seq x y z
N MET A 1 -14.05 19.92 -12.20
CA MET A 1 -13.68 18.64 -11.56
C MET A 1 -14.94 18.04 -10.98
N ALA A 2 -15.49 16.99 -11.56
CA ALA A 2 -16.65 16.30 -11.00
C ALA A 2 -16.19 15.59 -9.73
N SER A 3 -16.82 15.95 -8.59
CA SER A 3 -16.63 15.25 -7.34
C SER A 3 -17.14 13.81 -7.52
N ARG A 4 -16.27 12.87 -7.26
CA ARG A 4 -16.55 11.44 -7.36
C ARG A 4 -17.59 11.05 -6.31
N PRO A 5 -18.61 10.23 -6.65
CA PRO A 5 -19.54 9.75 -5.66
C PRO A 5 -18.77 8.94 -4.60
N PRO A 6 -19.07 9.11 -3.31
CA PRO A 6 -18.51 8.28 -2.27
C PRO A 6 -18.82 6.80 -2.57
N LEU A 7 -17.85 5.93 -2.34
CA LEU A 7 -18.07 4.48 -2.38
C LEU A 7 -19.35 4.18 -1.59
N ALA A 8 -20.27 3.43 -2.20
CA ALA A 8 -21.48 3.01 -1.52
C ALA A 8 -21.11 2.42 -0.15
N PRO A 9 -21.73 2.86 0.95
CA PRO A 9 -21.37 2.39 2.27
C PRO A 9 -21.55 0.86 2.29
N ARG A 10 -20.53 0.16 2.78
CA ARG A 10 -20.55 -1.31 2.95
C ARG A 10 -21.74 -1.78 3.78
N PHE A 11 -22.28 -0.87 4.58
CA PHE A 11 -23.45 -1.04 5.42
C PHE A 11 -24.39 0.16 5.19
N PRO A 12 -25.48 -0.01 4.44
CA PRO A 12 -26.45 1.08 4.20
C PRO A 12 -27.23 1.48 5.45
N ASP A 13 -27.39 0.53 6.40
CA ASP A 13 -28.08 0.78 7.67
C ASP A 13 -27.06 1.15 8.77
N PRO A 14 -27.20 2.34 9.41
CA PRO A 14 -26.35 2.76 10.52
C PRO A 14 -26.33 1.79 11.71
N ALA A 15 -27.45 1.15 12.05
CA ALA A 15 -27.50 0.19 13.16
C ALA A 15 -26.74 -1.09 12.83
N ALA A 16 -26.87 -1.59 11.60
CA ALA A 16 -26.08 -2.75 11.14
C ALA A 16 -24.59 -2.43 11.11
N ARG A 17 -24.21 -1.22 10.71
CA ARG A 17 -22.82 -0.75 10.77
C ARG A 17 -22.27 -0.74 12.19
N GLU A 18 -23.03 -0.16 13.12
CA GLU A 18 -22.63 -0.08 14.54
C GLU A 18 -22.46 -1.48 15.14
N ALA A 19 -23.39 -2.40 14.87
CA ALA A 19 -23.32 -3.77 15.31
C ALA A 19 -22.06 -4.48 14.78
N ALA A 20 -21.76 -4.33 13.49
CA ALA A 20 -20.56 -4.90 12.86
C ALA A 20 -19.26 -4.32 13.43
N ILE A 21 -19.23 -3.00 13.73
CA ILE A 21 -18.09 -2.36 14.38
C ILE A 21 -17.87 -2.94 15.77
N ARG A 22 -18.93 -3.09 16.58
CA ARG A 22 -18.84 -3.67 17.93
C ARG A 22 -18.37 -5.12 17.90
N GLU A 23 -18.94 -5.92 17.02
CA GLU A 23 -18.51 -7.32 16.84
C GLU A 23 -17.03 -7.42 16.45
N GLN A 24 -16.58 -6.57 15.53
CA GLN A 24 -15.19 -6.55 15.13
C GLN A 24 -14.28 -6.06 16.26
N ALA A 25 -14.66 -4.98 16.95
CA ALA A 25 -13.90 -4.44 18.06
C ALA A 25 -13.73 -5.46 19.21
N ALA A 26 -14.73 -6.29 19.49
CA ALA A 26 -14.67 -7.32 20.52
C ALA A 26 -13.62 -8.42 20.25
N LYS A 27 -13.17 -8.55 18.99
CA LYS A 27 -12.13 -9.52 18.58
C LYS A 27 -10.71 -8.99 18.81
N TRP A 28 -10.56 -7.71 19.15
CA TRP A 28 -9.26 -7.07 19.31
C TRP A 28 -8.92 -6.86 20.78
N ASP A 29 -7.70 -7.23 21.15
CA ASP A 29 -7.14 -6.89 22.46
C ASP A 29 -6.46 -5.50 22.39
N ALA A 30 -6.86 -4.59 23.28
CA ALA A 30 -6.36 -3.23 23.32
C ALA A 30 -4.85 -3.16 23.60
N ASN A 31 -4.33 -4.04 24.44
CA ASN A 31 -2.90 -4.08 24.74
C ASN A 31 -2.08 -4.52 23.53
N SER A 32 -2.56 -5.52 22.79
CA SER A 32 -1.94 -5.94 21.54
C SER A 32 -1.90 -4.82 20.51
N LEU A 33 -2.98 -4.04 20.38
CA LEU A 33 -3.02 -2.88 19.48
C LEU A 33 -2.00 -1.81 19.89
N ILE A 34 -1.85 -1.53 21.19
CA ILE A 34 -0.86 -0.59 21.71
C ILE A 34 0.57 -1.07 21.40
N ILE A 35 0.86 -2.35 21.61
CA ILE A 35 2.18 -2.93 21.35
C ILE A 35 2.50 -2.86 19.86
N LEU A 36 1.57 -3.29 19.00
CA LEU A 36 1.72 -3.22 17.54
C LEU A 36 1.92 -1.78 17.06
N ARG A 37 1.17 -0.82 17.62
CA ARG A 37 1.33 0.59 17.29
C ARG A 37 2.71 1.12 17.68
N ARG A 38 3.21 0.76 18.85
CA ARG A 38 4.57 1.15 19.29
C ARG A 38 5.65 0.57 18.39
N ALA A 39 5.52 -0.71 18.02
CA ALA A 39 6.43 -1.36 17.08
C ALA A 39 6.42 -0.66 15.72
N LEU A 40 5.23 -0.32 15.19
CA LEU A 40 5.08 0.40 13.93
C LEU A 40 5.74 1.78 13.96
N LEU A 41 5.59 2.52 15.07
CA LEU A 41 6.18 3.86 15.21
C LEU A 41 7.71 3.83 15.32
N GLY A 42 8.28 2.75 15.85
CA GLY A 42 9.72 2.54 15.92
C GLY A 42 10.33 1.88 14.68
N PHE A 43 9.51 1.47 13.71
CA PHE A 43 9.97 0.77 12.54
C PHE A 43 10.46 1.76 11.47
N ASP A 44 11.77 1.73 11.19
CA ASP A 44 12.39 2.50 10.11
C ASP A 44 13.44 1.64 9.41
N THR A 45 13.22 1.31 8.15
CA THR A 45 14.11 0.49 7.33
C THR A 45 15.06 1.31 6.46
N ARG A 46 14.95 2.63 6.43
CA ARG A 46 15.80 3.49 5.60
C ARG A 46 17.30 3.30 5.84
N PRO A 47 17.79 3.10 7.08
CA PRO A 47 19.21 2.81 7.32
C PRO A 47 19.70 1.52 6.64
N ASP A 48 18.81 0.58 6.36
CA ASP A 48 19.13 -0.71 5.75
C ASP A 48 18.91 -0.74 4.23
N PHE A 49 18.49 0.34 3.60
CA PHE A 49 18.22 0.36 2.15
C PHE A 49 19.43 -0.05 1.31
N ALA A 50 20.65 0.30 1.72
CA ALA A 50 21.87 -0.11 1.01
C ALA A 50 22.10 -1.64 0.98
N ARG A 51 21.40 -2.40 1.83
CA ARG A 51 21.45 -3.86 1.85
C ARG A 51 20.53 -4.51 0.81
N ILE A 52 19.59 -3.73 0.23
CA ILE A 52 18.67 -4.23 -0.80
C ILE A 52 19.46 -4.49 -2.07
N LYS A 53 19.47 -5.74 -2.55
CA LYS A 53 20.12 -6.16 -3.80
C LYS A 53 19.11 -6.36 -4.94
N ALA A 54 17.84 -6.40 -4.62
CA ALA A 54 16.76 -6.55 -5.59
C ALA A 54 16.39 -5.20 -6.22
N LYS A 55 15.86 -5.25 -7.43
CA LYS A 55 15.13 -4.11 -8.00
C LYS A 55 13.80 -3.95 -7.28
N VAL A 56 13.33 -2.72 -7.12
CA VAL A 56 12.10 -2.40 -6.41
C VAL A 56 11.07 -1.78 -7.35
N LEU A 57 9.89 -2.38 -7.43
CA LEU A 57 8.70 -1.75 -8.02
C LEU A 57 7.79 -1.29 -6.87
N TYR A 58 7.68 0.02 -6.69
CA TYR A 58 6.88 0.63 -5.63
C TYR A 58 5.54 1.10 -6.20
N ILE A 59 4.44 0.48 -5.76
CA ILE A 59 3.09 0.78 -6.25
C ILE A 59 2.25 1.35 -5.12
N LEU A 60 1.69 2.54 -5.31
CA LEU A 60 0.71 3.13 -4.40
C LEU A 60 -0.58 3.46 -5.14
N CYS A 61 -1.70 3.36 -4.44
CA CYS A 61 -2.98 3.77 -4.98
C CYS A 61 -3.21 5.27 -4.76
N ARG A 62 -3.67 5.97 -5.80
CA ARG A 62 -3.95 7.42 -5.79
C ARG A 62 -4.83 7.88 -4.62
N THR A 63 -5.77 7.05 -4.19
CA THR A 63 -6.73 7.37 -3.12
C THR A 63 -6.43 6.68 -1.79
N ASP A 64 -5.26 6.03 -1.65
CA ASP A 64 -4.89 5.37 -0.40
C ASP A 64 -4.61 6.41 0.69
N ALA A 65 -5.39 6.36 1.78
CA ALA A 65 -5.23 7.23 2.92
C ALA A 65 -4.23 6.69 3.96
N LEU A 66 -3.93 5.39 3.94
CA LEU A 66 -2.96 4.77 4.84
C LEU A 66 -1.52 4.92 4.32
N PHE A 67 -1.33 4.69 3.02
CA PHE A 67 -0.07 4.87 2.30
C PHE A 67 -0.28 5.83 1.13
N PRO A 68 -0.40 7.13 1.41
CA PRO A 68 -0.75 8.11 0.37
C PRO A 68 0.41 8.30 -0.63
N PRO A 69 0.12 8.51 -1.93
CA PRO A 69 1.13 8.69 -2.98
C PRO A 69 2.14 9.79 -2.72
N LYS A 70 1.78 10.79 -1.93
CA LYS A 70 2.66 11.90 -1.56
C LYS A 70 3.97 11.46 -0.86
N VAL A 71 4.03 10.23 -0.33
CA VAL A 71 5.26 9.71 0.28
C VAL A 71 6.22 9.09 -0.76
N ALA A 72 5.75 8.79 -1.96
CA ALA A 72 6.53 8.08 -2.98
C ALA A 72 7.81 8.82 -3.40
N PRO A 73 7.82 10.15 -3.63
CA PRO A 73 9.03 10.86 -4.02
C PRO A 73 10.17 10.69 -3.01
N ASP A 74 9.87 10.80 -1.72
CA ASP A 74 10.87 10.66 -0.66
C ASP A 74 11.40 9.23 -0.55
N VAL A 75 10.50 8.23 -0.67
CA VAL A 75 10.89 6.81 -0.65
C VAL A 75 11.78 6.48 -1.85
N ILE A 76 11.40 6.88 -3.07
CA ILE A 76 12.19 6.64 -4.28
C ILE A 76 13.55 7.34 -4.19
N LYS A 77 13.58 8.59 -3.73
CA LYS A 77 14.83 9.33 -3.51
C LYS A 77 15.76 8.60 -2.54
N ALA A 78 15.21 8.10 -1.42
CA ALA A 78 16.00 7.38 -0.41
C ALA A 78 16.54 6.05 -0.96
N LEU A 79 15.73 5.28 -1.69
CA LEU A 79 16.16 4.04 -2.34
C LEU A 79 17.27 4.30 -3.36
N THR A 80 17.08 5.30 -4.23
CA THR A 80 18.08 5.68 -5.25
C THR A 80 19.38 6.15 -4.62
N ALA A 81 19.32 6.96 -3.56
CA ALA A 81 20.50 7.42 -2.84
C ALA A 81 21.27 6.25 -2.18
N ALA A 82 20.58 5.18 -1.82
CA ALA A 82 21.17 3.94 -1.30
C ALA A 82 21.68 2.98 -2.40
N GLY A 83 21.61 3.38 -3.67
CA GLY A 83 22.06 2.56 -4.82
C GLY A 83 21.05 1.50 -5.26
N VAL A 84 19.80 1.58 -4.82
CA VAL A 84 18.74 0.64 -5.20
C VAL A 84 18.06 1.10 -6.48
N GLU A 85 17.98 0.22 -7.48
CA GLU A 85 17.19 0.47 -8.69
C GLU A 85 15.69 0.37 -8.34
N ALA A 86 15.02 1.52 -8.27
CA ALA A 86 13.62 1.62 -7.86
C ALA A 86 12.78 2.34 -8.93
N ARG A 87 11.59 1.79 -9.21
CA ARG A 87 10.57 2.36 -10.10
C ARG A 87 9.30 2.59 -9.31
N TYR A 88 8.65 3.74 -9.52
CA TYR A 88 7.35 4.06 -8.96
C TYR A 88 6.24 3.92 -10.00
N PHE A 89 5.10 3.41 -9.59
CA PHE A 89 3.87 3.40 -10.36
C PHE A 89 2.69 3.82 -9.49
N GLU A 90 1.95 4.83 -9.90
CA GLU A 90 0.71 5.25 -9.24
C GLU A 90 -0.48 4.53 -9.85
N LEU A 91 -1.18 3.75 -9.04
CA LEU A 91 -2.38 3.04 -9.44
C LEU A 91 -3.59 3.98 -9.39
N ASP A 92 -4.20 4.24 -10.55
CA ASP A 92 -5.45 5.00 -10.62
C ASP A 92 -6.63 4.12 -10.19
N SER A 93 -6.99 4.25 -8.94
CA SER A 93 -8.10 3.54 -8.31
C SER A 93 -8.76 4.38 -7.22
N ASP A 94 -10.04 4.11 -6.98
CA ASP A 94 -10.83 4.71 -5.91
C ASP A 94 -11.02 3.79 -4.72
N LEU A 95 -10.47 2.59 -4.80
CA LEU A 95 -10.62 1.59 -3.76
C LEU A 95 -9.61 1.77 -2.61
N GLY A 96 -8.79 2.82 -2.68
CA GLY A 96 -7.83 3.15 -1.64
C GLY A 96 -6.92 1.96 -1.32
N HIS A 97 -6.76 1.67 -0.05
CA HIS A 97 -5.91 0.57 0.43
C HIS A 97 -6.34 -0.83 -0.06
N SER A 98 -7.59 -1.01 -0.46
CA SER A 98 -8.10 -2.29 -0.97
C SER A 98 -7.79 -2.54 -2.45
N SER A 99 -7.23 -1.55 -3.16
CA SER A 99 -6.96 -1.62 -4.59
C SER A 99 -5.95 -2.70 -4.98
N SER A 100 -5.01 -3.02 -4.10
CA SER A 100 -3.98 -4.03 -4.36
C SER A 100 -4.55 -5.42 -4.65
N GLY A 101 -5.62 -5.82 -3.97
CA GLY A 101 -6.33 -7.07 -4.22
C GLY A 101 -7.41 -6.95 -5.28
N ALA A 102 -8.24 -5.90 -5.19
CA ALA A 102 -9.45 -5.77 -6.00
C ALA A 102 -9.17 -5.39 -7.45
N GLU A 103 -8.07 -4.69 -7.74
CA GLU A 103 -7.76 -4.17 -9.08
C GLU A 103 -6.44 -4.70 -9.65
N HIS A 104 -6.17 -5.98 -9.40
CA HIS A 104 -4.96 -6.64 -9.92
C HIS A 104 -4.80 -6.50 -11.45
N ALA A 105 -5.90 -6.43 -12.19
CA ALA A 105 -5.86 -6.25 -13.65
C ALA A 105 -5.17 -4.94 -14.08
N LYS A 106 -5.21 -3.89 -13.26
CA LYS A 106 -4.60 -2.59 -13.57
C LYS A 106 -3.09 -2.56 -13.35
N TRP A 107 -2.59 -3.25 -12.34
CA TRP A 107 -1.16 -3.22 -12.02
C TRP A 107 -0.37 -4.45 -12.51
N SER A 108 -1.05 -5.59 -12.81
CA SER A 108 -0.39 -6.79 -13.32
C SER A 108 0.41 -6.58 -14.61
N PRO A 109 -0.03 -5.77 -15.59
CA PRO A 109 0.78 -5.47 -16.78
C PRO A 109 2.10 -4.79 -16.42
N VAL A 110 2.07 -3.82 -15.50
CA VAL A 110 3.25 -3.08 -15.03
C VAL A 110 4.23 -4.02 -14.32
N LEU A 111 3.70 -4.92 -13.50
CA LEU A 111 4.51 -5.94 -12.82
C LEU A 111 5.17 -6.90 -13.83
N ARG A 112 4.42 -7.37 -14.85
CA ARG A 112 4.99 -8.24 -15.90
C ARG A 112 6.10 -7.54 -16.67
N GLU A 113 5.89 -6.29 -17.07
CA GLU A 113 6.92 -5.48 -17.74
C GLU A 113 8.17 -5.33 -16.88
N PHE A 114 7.99 -5.06 -15.58
CA PHE A 114 9.08 -4.94 -14.63
C PHE A 114 9.87 -6.25 -14.46
N LEU A 115 9.18 -7.40 -14.44
CA LEU A 115 9.79 -8.72 -14.23
C LEU A 115 10.42 -9.29 -15.51
N ALA A 116 9.93 -8.94 -16.70
CA ALA A 116 10.36 -9.52 -17.97
C ALA A 116 11.88 -9.54 -18.18
N PRO A 117 12.64 -8.42 -17.97
CA PRO A 117 14.08 -8.43 -18.14
C PRO A 117 14.82 -9.21 -17.03
N LEU A 118 14.18 -9.44 -15.89
CA LEU A 118 14.75 -10.24 -14.80
C LEU A 118 14.65 -11.74 -15.11
N VAL A 119 13.49 -12.17 -15.62
CA VAL A 119 13.26 -13.55 -16.03
C VAL A 119 14.14 -13.92 -17.23
N ALA A 120 14.32 -13.03 -18.20
CA ALA A 120 15.19 -13.28 -19.35
C ALA A 120 16.67 -13.52 -19.00
N ARG A 121 17.12 -13.15 -17.82
CA ARG A 121 18.49 -13.38 -17.34
C ARG A 121 18.66 -14.73 -16.63
N LEU A 122 17.56 -15.43 -16.36
CA LEU A 122 17.57 -16.74 -15.68
C LEU A 122 17.58 -17.91 -16.67
N ASN A 123 17.30 -17.61 -17.95
CA ASN A 123 17.35 -18.56 -19.08
C ASN A 123 18.62 -18.33 -19.90
#